data_e52a8d04f50a2d66b0e8d859de6e0b86
#
_entry.id   e52a8d04f50a2d66b0e8d859de6e0b86
#
_cell.length_a   1.000
_cell.length_b   1.000
_cell.length_c   1.000
_cell.angle_alpha   90.00
_cell.angle_beta   90.00
_cell.angle_gamma   90.00
#
_symmetry.space_group_name_H-M   'P 1'
#
loop_
_entity.id
_entity.type
_entity.pdbx_description
1 polymer ?
#
loop_
_entity_poly.entity_id
_entity_poly.type
_entity_poly.pdbx_seq_one_letter_code
_entity_poly.pdbx_strand_id
1 'polypeptide(L)'
;LPIYADLRDDYLGARLSHACVLRRCHDLLGDGRIHQFCIRSGEREEFRFAAQHTDFHPLSFDGLEETVRELKEKNVPIYFTIDLDCLDPAVFPGTGTPEAGGVTFLELLEAIRTVAQANVVGADVNELAPMLDASGVSTATACKVLRELLLAIAK
;
A
#
# COMPACT_ATOMS: atom_id res chain seq x y z
N LEU A 1 -0.59 0.05 -0.06
CA LEU A 1 -0.17 1.34 -0.64
C LEU A 1 1.33 1.33 -1.02
N PRO A 2 1.79 0.44 -1.91
CA PRO A 2 3.21 0.35 -2.27
C PRO A 2 3.59 1.39 -3.34
N ILE A 3 4.89 1.66 -3.50
CA ILE A 3 5.42 2.33 -4.70
C ILE A 3 5.21 1.46 -5.92
N TYR A 4 5.52 0.17 -5.77
CA TYR A 4 5.48 -0.83 -6.83
C TYR A 4 4.12 -1.50 -6.89
N ALA A 5 3.74 -1.93 -8.09
CA ALA A 5 2.46 -2.61 -8.29
C ALA A 5 2.43 -4.02 -7.66
N ASP A 6 3.59 -4.67 -7.47
CA ASP A 6 3.77 -6.02 -6.90
C ASP A 6 2.90 -7.11 -7.57
N LEU A 7 2.69 -6.91 -8.86
CA LEU A 7 1.83 -7.73 -9.71
C LEU A 7 2.62 -8.59 -10.71
N ARG A 8 3.93 -8.73 -10.53
CA ARG A 8 4.73 -9.61 -11.39
C ARG A 8 4.27 -11.05 -11.26
N ASP A 9 4.20 -11.75 -12.37
CA ASP A 9 3.92 -13.19 -12.33
C ASP A 9 5.12 -13.98 -11.81
N ASP A 10 6.32 -13.51 -12.16
CA ASP A 10 7.61 -14.08 -11.73
C ASP A 10 8.63 -12.94 -11.51
N TYR A 11 9.50 -13.12 -10.55
CA TYR A 11 10.64 -12.23 -10.32
C TYR A 11 11.92 -13.06 -10.17
N LEU A 12 12.81 -12.97 -11.17
CA LEU A 12 14.09 -13.71 -11.22
C LEU A 12 13.94 -15.23 -11.04
N GLY A 13 12.89 -15.82 -11.61
CA GLY A 13 12.59 -17.26 -11.51
C GLY A 13 11.81 -17.66 -10.25
N ALA A 14 11.41 -16.69 -9.41
CA ALA A 14 10.63 -16.94 -8.20
C ALA A 14 9.23 -16.33 -8.28
N ARG A 15 8.21 -17.17 -8.25
CA ARG A 15 6.80 -16.72 -8.18
C ARG A 15 6.38 -16.26 -6.79
N LEU A 16 7.07 -16.69 -5.74
CA LEU A 16 6.87 -16.27 -4.35
C LEU A 16 7.98 -15.27 -3.98
N SER A 17 7.75 -14.02 -4.32
CA SER A 17 8.67 -12.90 -4.11
C SER A 17 7.87 -11.67 -3.67
N HIS A 18 8.54 -10.69 -3.02
CA HIS A 18 7.94 -9.40 -2.68
C HIS A 18 7.27 -8.74 -3.88
N ALA A 19 7.91 -8.76 -5.06
CA ALA A 19 7.37 -8.17 -6.30
C ALA A 19 6.17 -8.93 -6.91
N CYS A 20 5.79 -10.08 -6.34
CA CYS A 20 4.72 -10.95 -6.85
C CYS A 20 3.56 -11.11 -5.87
N VAL A 21 3.62 -10.48 -4.70
CA VAL A 21 2.67 -10.76 -3.62
C VAL A 21 1.22 -10.47 -4.01
N LEU A 22 0.94 -9.33 -4.61
CA LEU A 22 -0.42 -8.98 -5.02
C LEU A 22 -0.89 -9.80 -6.23
N ARG A 23 0.01 -10.26 -7.09
CA ARG A 23 -0.33 -11.23 -8.12
C ARG A 23 -0.78 -12.56 -7.50
N ARG A 24 -0.13 -13.03 -6.46
CA ARG A 24 -0.56 -14.24 -5.73
C ARG A 24 -1.86 -14.04 -4.97
N CYS A 25 -2.08 -12.84 -4.44
CA CYS A 25 -3.39 -12.49 -3.87
C CYS A 25 -4.49 -12.55 -4.94
N HIS A 26 -4.23 -12.00 -6.13
CA HIS A 26 -5.18 -12.06 -7.24
C HIS A 26 -5.48 -13.49 -7.68
N ASP A 27 -4.48 -14.39 -7.75
CA ASP A 27 -4.68 -15.80 -8.10
C ASP A 27 -5.68 -16.49 -7.14
N LEU A 28 -5.80 -16.01 -5.90
CA LEU A 28 -6.70 -16.55 -4.88
C LEU A 28 -8.06 -15.85 -4.84
N LEU A 29 -8.09 -14.53 -5.03
CA LEU A 29 -9.27 -13.69 -4.80
C LEU A 29 -10.05 -13.38 -6.07
N GLY A 30 -9.39 -13.40 -7.23
CA GLY A 30 -9.97 -13.01 -8.53
C GLY A 30 -10.05 -11.49 -8.75
N ASP A 31 -10.71 -11.11 -9.84
CA ASP A 31 -10.80 -9.73 -10.32
C ASP A 31 -11.57 -8.80 -9.35
N GLY A 32 -11.17 -7.53 -9.32
CA GLY A 32 -11.85 -6.48 -8.57
C GLY A 32 -11.82 -6.66 -7.05
N ARG A 33 -10.86 -7.43 -6.53
CA ARG A 33 -10.67 -7.66 -5.09
C ARG A 33 -9.43 -6.98 -4.52
N ILE A 34 -8.63 -6.40 -5.37
CA ILE A 34 -7.41 -5.68 -5.00
C ILE A 34 -7.61 -4.23 -5.39
N HIS A 35 -7.45 -3.33 -4.41
CA HIS A 35 -7.53 -1.89 -4.57
C HIS A 35 -6.16 -1.30 -4.27
N GLN A 36 -5.55 -0.63 -5.25
CA GLN A 36 -4.19 -0.11 -5.18
C GLN A 36 -4.18 1.40 -5.34
N PHE A 37 -3.56 2.11 -4.40
CA PHE A 37 -3.43 3.56 -4.40
C PHE A 37 -1.96 3.97 -4.28
N CYS A 38 -1.60 5.12 -4.83
CA CYS A 38 -0.25 5.70 -4.77
C CYS A 38 0.83 4.91 -5.51
N ILE A 39 0.44 4.01 -6.40
CA ILE A 39 1.41 3.25 -7.20
C ILE A 39 2.09 4.20 -8.19
N ARG A 40 3.43 4.30 -8.12
CA ARG A 40 4.18 5.16 -9.04
C ARG A 40 5.27 4.45 -9.84
N SER A 41 5.53 3.18 -9.54
CA SER A 41 6.50 2.36 -10.26
C SER A 41 6.02 0.95 -10.51
N GLY A 42 6.55 0.32 -11.56
CA GLY A 42 6.25 -1.03 -11.99
C GLY A 42 6.68 -1.27 -13.42
N GLU A 43 6.65 -2.51 -13.84
CA GLU A 43 6.85 -2.87 -15.22
C GLU A 43 5.58 -2.64 -16.06
N ARG A 44 5.75 -2.47 -17.36
CA ARG A 44 4.61 -2.28 -18.29
C ARG A 44 3.55 -3.37 -18.13
N GLU A 45 3.96 -4.62 -17.92
CA GLU A 45 3.05 -5.75 -17.80
C GLU A 45 2.28 -5.72 -16.48
N GLU A 46 2.87 -5.23 -15.39
CA GLU A 46 2.17 -5.01 -14.13
C GLU A 46 1.05 -3.98 -14.27
N PHE A 47 1.34 -2.83 -14.91
CA PHE A 47 0.33 -1.80 -15.17
C PHE A 47 -0.79 -2.28 -16.10
N ARG A 48 -0.47 -3.10 -17.12
CA ARG A 48 -1.49 -3.71 -17.98
C ARG A 48 -2.39 -4.66 -17.21
N PHE A 49 -1.78 -5.47 -16.36
CA PHE A 49 -2.51 -6.39 -15.50
C PHE A 49 -3.39 -5.63 -14.50
N ALA A 50 -2.83 -4.62 -13.82
CA ALA A 50 -3.56 -3.79 -12.88
C ALA A 50 -4.81 -3.17 -13.51
N ALA A 51 -4.67 -2.56 -14.69
CA ALA A 51 -5.78 -1.90 -15.38
C ALA A 51 -6.93 -2.86 -15.79
N GLN A 52 -6.69 -4.15 -15.85
CA GLN A 52 -7.68 -5.15 -16.25
C GLN A 52 -8.29 -5.90 -15.07
N HIS A 53 -7.56 -6.04 -13.96
CA HIS A 53 -7.88 -6.99 -12.90
C HIS A 53 -8.00 -6.37 -11.51
N THR A 54 -7.50 -5.15 -11.30
CA THR A 54 -7.53 -4.46 -10.00
C THR A 54 -8.22 -3.10 -10.11
N ASP A 55 -8.63 -2.55 -8.98
CA ASP A 55 -9.02 -1.14 -8.86
C ASP A 55 -7.73 -0.34 -8.63
N PHE A 56 -7.25 0.33 -9.67
CA PHE A 56 -5.88 0.85 -9.74
C PHE A 56 -5.85 2.38 -9.85
N HIS A 57 -5.31 3.04 -8.81
CA HIS A 57 -5.19 4.48 -8.70
C HIS A 57 -3.71 4.90 -8.58
N PRO A 58 -3.07 5.34 -9.66
CA PRO A 58 -1.67 5.74 -9.63
C PRO A 58 -1.48 7.09 -8.95
N LEU A 59 -0.31 7.31 -8.34
CA LEU A 59 0.25 8.56 -7.85
C LEU A 59 -0.45 9.26 -6.67
N SER A 60 -1.71 8.96 -6.38
CA SER A 60 -2.48 9.66 -5.34
C SER A 60 -3.45 8.75 -4.61
N PHE A 61 -4.18 9.32 -3.64
CA PHE A 61 -5.33 8.69 -2.98
C PHE A 61 -6.68 9.10 -3.62
N ASP A 62 -6.66 9.65 -4.83
CA ASP A 62 -7.90 10.00 -5.53
C ASP A 62 -8.80 8.78 -5.69
N GLY A 63 -10.08 8.91 -5.32
CA GLY A 63 -11.05 7.82 -5.35
C GLY A 63 -11.08 6.93 -4.08
N LEU A 64 -10.12 7.07 -3.14
CA LEU A 64 -10.07 6.24 -1.93
C LEU A 64 -11.35 6.34 -1.09
N GLU A 65 -11.88 7.55 -0.87
CA GLU A 65 -13.10 7.76 -0.08
C GLU A 65 -14.31 7.05 -0.71
N GLU A 66 -14.42 7.08 -2.04
CA GLU A 66 -15.49 6.43 -2.77
C GLU A 66 -15.39 4.91 -2.68
N THR A 67 -14.20 4.36 -2.93
CA THR A 67 -13.92 2.93 -2.78
C THR A 67 -14.24 2.45 -1.35
N VAL A 68 -13.77 3.17 -0.33
CA VAL A 68 -14.03 2.81 1.07
C VAL A 68 -15.51 2.90 1.42
N ARG A 69 -16.23 3.90 0.92
CA ARG A 69 -17.68 4.03 1.11
C ARG A 69 -18.42 2.82 0.55
N GLU A 70 -18.11 2.42 -0.67
CA GLU A 70 -18.73 1.24 -1.29
C GLU A 70 -18.44 -0.05 -0.53
N LEU A 71 -17.19 -0.28 -0.12
CA LEU A 71 -16.80 -1.46 0.65
C LEU A 71 -17.48 -1.49 2.02
N LYS A 72 -17.62 -0.33 2.66
CA LYS A 72 -18.32 -0.17 3.94
C LYS A 72 -19.82 -0.47 3.81
N GLU A 73 -20.49 0.06 2.79
CA GLU A 73 -21.92 -0.19 2.53
C GLU A 73 -22.20 -1.67 2.29
N LYS A 74 -21.31 -2.36 1.61
CA LYS A 74 -21.37 -3.81 1.35
C LYS A 74 -20.88 -4.65 2.54
N ASN A 75 -20.33 -4.02 3.59
CA ASN A 75 -19.70 -4.65 4.75
C ASN A 75 -18.64 -5.71 4.36
N VAL A 76 -17.85 -5.41 3.32
CA VAL A 76 -16.80 -6.32 2.85
C VAL A 76 -15.67 -6.35 3.88
N PRO A 77 -15.16 -7.53 4.31
CA PRO A 77 -13.97 -7.60 5.14
C PRO A 77 -12.74 -7.17 4.35
N ILE A 78 -11.95 -6.26 4.93
CA ILE A 78 -10.77 -5.66 4.31
C ILE A 78 -9.51 -6.12 5.03
N TYR A 79 -8.52 -6.59 4.29
CA TYR A 79 -7.14 -6.66 4.73
C TYR A 79 -6.41 -5.42 4.22
N PHE A 80 -5.89 -4.60 5.14
CA PHE A 80 -5.27 -3.33 4.83
C PHE A 80 -3.75 -3.43 4.93
N THR A 81 -3.06 -3.40 3.81
CA THR A 81 -1.59 -3.34 3.77
C THR A 81 -1.10 -1.93 3.50
N ILE A 82 -0.11 -1.49 4.26
CA ILE A 82 0.57 -0.21 4.11
C ILE A 82 2.04 -0.49 3.83
N ASP A 83 2.47 -0.15 2.64
CA ASP A 83 3.87 -0.10 2.30
C ASP A 83 4.38 1.33 2.53
N LEU A 84 5.37 1.47 3.41
CA LEU A 84 5.87 2.79 3.83
C LEU A 84 6.66 3.49 2.74
N ASP A 85 7.09 2.77 1.71
CA ASP A 85 7.75 3.36 0.56
C ASP A 85 6.80 4.21 -0.31
N CYS A 86 5.47 4.17 -0.07
CA CYS A 86 4.52 5.11 -0.65
C CYS A 86 4.84 6.57 -0.25
N LEU A 87 5.47 6.78 0.90
CA LEU A 87 5.93 8.08 1.35
C LEU A 87 7.10 8.60 0.48
N ASP A 88 7.16 9.91 0.31
CA ASP A 88 8.30 10.53 -0.38
C ASP A 88 9.60 10.32 0.40
N PRO A 89 10.74 10.01 -0.25
CA PRO A 89 12.03 9.84 0.40
C PRO A 89 12.50 11.04 1.22
N ALA A 90 11.95 12.23 0.99
CA ALA A 90 12.22 13.40 1.83
C ALA A 90 11.72 13.24 3.27
N VAL A 91 10.74 12.36 3.50
CA VAL A 91 10.16 12.07 4.83
C VAL A 91 10.37 10.63 5.27
N PHE A 92 10.67 9.72 4.33
CA PHE A 92 10.89 8.30 4.60
C PHE A 92 12.03 7.72 3.72
N PRO A 93 13.30 8.08 3.97
CA PRO A 93 14.44 7.56 3.20
C PRO A 93 14.83 6.12 3.55
N GLY A 94 14.40 5.57 4.69
CA GLY A 94 14.80 4.26 5.21
C GLY A 94 13.97 3.11 4.66
N THR A 95 14.00 2.94 3.35
CA THR A 95 13.37 1.83 2.62
C THR A 95 14.33 1.24 1.59
N GLY A 96 14.03 0.04 1.08
CA GLY A 96 14.91 -0.70 0.15
C GLY A 96 15.04 -0.03 -1.20
N THR A 97 13.96 0.55 -1.71
CA THR A 97 13.88 1.14 -3.05
C THR A 97 13.22 2.52 -3.02
N PRO A 98 13.87 3.54 -2.44
CA PRO A 98 13.30 4.87 -2.34
C PRO A 98 13.14 5.51 -3.72
N GLU A 99 11.98 6.09 -3.97
CA GLU A 99 11.65 6.74 -5.22
C GLU A 99 10.90 8.06 -5.00
N ALA A 100 11.33 9.13 -5.68
CA ALA A 100 10.75 10.46 -5.53
C ALA A 100 9.29 10.52 -6.01
N GLY A 101 8.54 11.50 -5.52
CA GLY A 101 7.13 11.71 -5.92
C GLY A 101 6.14 10.93 -5.07
N GLY A 102 6.54 10.52 -3.88
CA GLY A 102 5.66 9.89 -2.89
C GLY A 102 4.73 10.88 -2.19
N VAL A 103 3.80 10.35 -1.41
CA VAL A 103 2.87 11.14 -0.61
C VAL A 103 3.53 11.66 0.68
N THR A 104 2.94 12.67 1.26
CA THR A 104 3.33 13.18 2.57
C THR A 104 2.80 12.29 3.69
N PHE A 105 3.39 12.42 4.89
CA PHE A 105 2.88 11.74 6.09
C PHE A 105 1.42 12.09 6.40
N LEU A 106 1.01 13.34 6.17
CA LEU A 106 -0.37 13.76 6.48
C LEU A 106 -1.38 13.17 5.52
N GLU A 107 -1.04 13.05 4.23
CA GLU A 107 -1.89 12.37 3.24
C GLU A 107 -2.04 10.88 3.57
N LEU A 108 -0.96 10.19 3.95
CA LEU A 108 -1.04 8.80 4.40
C LEU A 108 -1.88 8.66 5.67
N LEU A 109 -1.76 9.58 6.63
CA LEU A 109 -2.55 9.56 7.86
C LEU A 109 -4.04 9.71 7.57
N GLU A 110 -4.42 10.58 6.64
CA GLU A 110 -5.80 10.75 6.22
C GLU A 110 -6.34 9.51 5.52
N ALA A 111 -5.52 8.88 4.64
CA ALA A 111 -5.88 7.61 4.00
C ALA A 111 -6.11 6.50 5.04
N ILE A 112 -5.26 6.38 6.08
CA ILE A 112 -5.45 5.43 7.18
C ILE A 112 -6.79 5.65 7.88
N ARG A 113 -7.13 6.90 8.20
CA ARG A 113 -8.40 7.26 8.86
C ARG A 113 -9.60 6.95 8.00
N THR A 114 -9.49 7.16 6.70
CA THR A 114 -10.53 6.84 5.72
C THR A 114 -10.78 5.33 5.67
N VAL A 115 -9.73 4.52 5.46
CA VAL A 115 -9.85 3.05 5.39
C VAL A 115 -10.37 2.47 6.70
N ALA A 116 -9.97 3.01 7.86
CA ALA A 116 -10.43 2.54 9.17
C ALA A 116 -11.94 2.72 9.41
N GLN A 117 -12.65 3.47 8.57
CA GLN A 117 -14.12 3.58 8.65
C GLN A 117 -14.83 2.33 8.15
N ALA A 118 -14.16 1.48 7.39
CA ALA A 118 -14.70 0.22 6.85
C ALA A 118 -14.45 -0.96 7.80
N ASN A 119 -14.80 -2.17 7.35
CA ASN A 119 -14.63 -3.40 8.13
C ASN A 119 -13.21 -3.97 7.97
N VAL A 120 -12.22 -3.32 8.58
CA VAL A 120 -10.83 -3.79 8.58
C VAL A 120 -10.69 -4.98 9.54
N VAL A 121 -10.35 -6.15 9.01
CA VAL A 121 -10.20 -7.41 9.74
C VAL A 121 -8.75 -7.82 9.96
N GLY A 122 -7.83 -7.20 9.26
CA GLY A 122 -6.38 -7.41 9.40
C GLY A 122 -5.62 -6.28 8.73
N ALA A 123 -4.40 -6.05 9.17
CA ALA A 123 -3.52 -5.04 8.58
C ALA A 123 -2.04 -5.39 8.79
N ASP A 124 -1.19 -4.88 7.93
CA ASP A 124 0.26 -4.88 8.08
C ASP A 124 0.88 -3.55 7.66
N VAL A 125 2.14 -3.35 8.05
CA VAL A 125 2.96 -2.18 7.69
C VAL A 125 4.34 -2.69 7.29
N ASN A 126 4.74 -2.43 6.05
CA ASN A 126 5.92 -3.01 5.42
C ASN A 126 6.97 -1.97 5.02
N GLU A 127 8.10 -2.45 4.52
CA GLU A 127 9.19 -1.72 3.86
C GLU A 127 9.95 -0.71 4.74
N LEU A 128 9.96 -0.87 6.06
CA LEU A 128 10.93 -0.18 6.91
C LEU A 128 12.28 -0.89 6.88
N ALA A 129 13.30 -0.23 6.38
CA ALA A 129 14.71 -0.66 6.41
C ALA A 129 15.54 0.32 7.26
N PRO A 130 15.56 0.20 8.59
CA PRO A 130 16.14 1.20 9.48
C PRO A 130 17.66 1.39 9.29
N MET A 131 18.37 0.36 8.81
CA MET A 131 19.80 0.44 8.52
C MET A 131 20.13 1.34 7.33
N LEU A 132 19.16 1.70 6.49
CA LEU A 132 19.33 2.58 5.34
C LEU A 132 19.11 4.06 5.68
N ASP A 133 18.69 4.38 6.92
CA ASP A 133 18.43 5.74 7.38
C ASP A 133 19.18 6.03 8.69
N ALA A 134 20.38 6.62 8.57
CA ALA A 134 21.21 6.98 9.70
C ALA A 134 20.60 8.08 10.60
N SER A 135 19.59 8.81 10.11
CA SER A 135 18.92 9.87 10.90
C SER A 135 17.91 9.29 11.91
N GLY A 136 17.39 8.08 11.66
CA GLY A 136 16.32 7.46 12.43
C GLY A 136 14.92 8.03 12.16
N VAL A 137 14.78 8.98 11.26
CA VAL A 137 13.50 9.63 10.93
C VAL A 137 12.50 8.63 10.40
N SER A 138 12.94 7.69 9.54
CA SER A 138 12.05 6.64 8.98
C SER A 138 11.51 5.72 10.07
N THR A 139 12.35 5.33 11.03
CA THR A 139 11.91 4.52 12.17
C THR A 139 10.86 5.26 13.02
N ALA A 140 11.10 6.54 13.31
CA ALA A 140 10.13 7.37 14.05
C ALA A 140 8.81 7.53 13.29
N THR A 141 8.88 7.73 11.96
CA THR A 141 7.73 7.83 11.07
C THR A 141 6.94 6.52 11.04
N ALA A 142 7.62 5.38 10.88
CA ALA A 142 6.99 4.05 10.89
C ALA A 142 6.27 3.77 12.22
N CYS A 143 6.92 4.07 13.35
CA CYS A 143 6.28 3.94 14.67
C CYS A 143 5.03 4.84 14.79
N LYS A 144 5.08 6.04 14.22
CA LYS A 144 3.93 6.95 14.23
C LYS A 144 2.81 6.40 13.35
N VAL A 145 3.10 5.92 12.14
CA VAL A 145 2.11 5.29 11.24
C VAL A 145 1.44 4.10 11.93
N LEU A 146 2.23 3.18 12.49
CA LEU A 146 1.71 2.01 13.20
C LEU A 146 0.80 2.39 14.37
N ARG A 147 1.20 3.39 15.16
CA ARG A 147 0.38 3.90 16.28
C ARG A 147 -0.95 4.46 15.77
N GLU A 148 -0.94 5.30 14.75
CA GLU A 148 -2.16 5.90 14.20
C GLU A 148 -3.08 4.85 13.58
N LEU A 149 -2.51 3.85 12.89
CA LEU A 149 -3.26 2.71 12.36
C LEU A 149 -3.97 1.95 13.49
N LEU A 150 -3.24 1.57 14.54
CA LEU A 150 -3.80 0.84 15.69
C LEU A 150 -4.92 1.62 16.36
N LEU A 151 -4.73 2.93 16.56
CA LEU A 151 -5.76 3.79 17.17
C LEU A 151 -6.99 3.95 16.26
N ALA A 152 -6.81 3.97 14.95
CA ALA A 152 -7.90 4.12 13.99
C ALA A 152 -8.76 2.85 13.85
N ILE A 153 -8.15 1.66 13.92
CA ILE A 153 -8.85 0.37 13.78
C ILE A 153 -9.33 -0.23 15.11
N ALA A 154 -8.76 0.20 16.25
CA ALA A 154 -9.21 -0.23 17.57
C ALA A 154 -10.57 0.43 17.89
N LYS A 155 -11.64 -0.31 17.69
CA LYS A 155 -13.03 0.10 18.00
C LYS A 155 -13.49 -0.48 19.32
#